data_5ed8a0b7cae22ac87b232df289d78ac0
#
_entry.id   5ed8a0b7cae22ac87b232df289d78ac0
#
_cell.length_a   1.000
_cell.length_b   1.000
_cell.length_c   1.000
_cell.angle_alpha   90.00
_cell.angle_beta   90.00
_cell.angle_gamma   90.00
#
_symmetry.space_group_name_H-M   'P 1'
#
loop_
_entity.id
_entity.type
_entity.pdbx_description
1 polymer ?
#
loop_
_entity_poly.entity_id
_entity_poly.type
_entity_poly.pdbx_seq_one_letter_code
_entity_poly.pdbx_strand_id
1 'polypeptide(L)'
;MDEDFEYFLEKMGPSTEERLVPPSSIERYRGKLPGKLLDYWGEYGWSGYADGLFWTVNPQEYEPVVEAWIGNTSMMERDTYHVIARSAFGKLYLWGESTGASLDLFAPGSFCIPGDGILIGPDRDFELQVFFGGISPEENDFEAMFVPALKKLGRLKHDEMYGLVPALALGGSPSTDYLQKVKAVEHLVLLGQLAPLDIITSPSF
;
A
#
# COMPACT_ATOMS: atom_id res chain seq x y z
N MET A 1 -2.99 3.73 22.98
CA MET A 1 -3.29 2.88 21.82
C MET A 1 -4.79 2.91 21.66
N ASP A 2 -5.33 2.98 20.47
CA ASP A 2 -6.78 2.90 20.28
C ASP A 2 -7.21 1.46 19.90
N GLU A 3 -8.48 1.14 20.19
CA GLU A 3 -9.01 -0.22 20.05
C GLU A 3 -8.94 -0.74 18.59
N ASP A 4 -9.06 0.13 17.59
CA ASP A 4 -9.05 -0.26 16.18
C ASP A 4 -7.65 -0.67 15.73
N PHE A 5 -6.60 0.05 16.16
CA PHE A 5 -5.23 -0.33 15.86
C PHE A 5 -4.78 -1.56 16.66
N GLU A 6 -5.28 -1.75 17.89
CA GLU A 6 -5.10 -3.00 18.64
C GLU A 6 -5.71 -4.19 17.88
N TYR A 7 -6.93 -4.02 17.34
CA TYR A 7 -7.57 -5.04 16.52
C TYR A 7 -6.78 -5.35 15.22
N PHE A 8 -6.20 -4.32 14.59
CA PHE A 8 -5.27 -4.54 13.47
C PHE A 8 -4.06 -5.38 13.90
N LEU A 9 -3.43 -5.07 15.04
CA LEU A 9 -2.29 -5.82 15.56
C LEU A 9 -2.67 -7.27 15.97
N GLU A 10 -3.88 -7.50 16.46
CA GLU A 10 -4.36 -8.86 16.73
C GLU A 10 -4.42 -9.72 15.46
N LYS A 11 -4.83 -9.16 14.33
CA LYS A 11 -4.91 -9.84 13.03
C LYS A 11 -3.57 -9.98 12.32
N MET A 12 -2.79 -8.91 12.33
CA MET A 12 -1.58 -8.78 11.52
C MET A 12 -0.29 -9.05 12.30
N GLY A 13 -0.40 -9.28 13.62
CA GLY A 13 0.75 -9.48 14.50
C GLY A 13 1.53 -8.19 14.79
N PRO A 14 2.58 -8.29 15.62
CA PRO A 14 3.41 -7.16 15.99
C PRO A 14 4.20 -6.63 14.79
N SER A 15 4.61 -5.34 14.89
CA SER A 15 5.51 -4.70 13.94
C SER A 15 6.86 -5.43 13.82
N THR A 16 7.40 -5.47 12.62
CA THR A 16 8.72 -6.03 12.30
C THR A 16 9.46 -5.08 11.37
N GLU A 17 10.81 -5.15 11.36
CA GLU A 17 11.64 -4.30 10.49
C GLU A 17 11.31 -2.79 10.67
N GLU A 18 11.13 -2.37 11.91
CA GLU A 18 10.74 -0.99 12.24
C GLU A 18 11.77 0.02 11.76
N ARG A 19 11.31 1.04 11.06
CA ARG A 19 12.11 2.18 10.65
C ARG A 19 11.55 3.45 11.30
N LEU A 20 12.37 4.06 12.14
CA LEU A 20 11.99 5.30 12.84
C LEU A 20 11.59 6.40 11.85
N VAL A 21 10.50 7.08 12.14
CA VAL A 21 10.02 8.19 11.33
C VAL A 21 10.66 9.49 11.81
N PRO A 22 11.42 10.20 10.94
CA PRO A 22 12.00 11.48 11.33
C PRO A 22 10.91 12.51 11.66
N PRO A 23 11.12 13.39 12.67
CA PRO A 23 10.16 14.48 12.98
C PRO A 23 9.83 15.36 11.76
N SER A 24 10.78 15.54 10.84
CA SER A 24 10.57 16.28 9.60
C SER A 24 9.54 15.64 8.67
N SER A 25 9.44 14.30 8.66
CA SER A 25 8.41 13.58 7.89
C SER A 25 7.04 13.74 8.54
N ILE A 26 6.94 13.67 9.86
CA ILE A 26 5.70 13.96 10.58
C ILE A 26 5.20 15.38 10.24
N GLU A 27 6.09 16.38 10.30
CA GLU A 27 5.73 17.77 10.00
C GLU A 27 5.34 17.98 8.53
N ARG A 28 6.02 17.29 7.59
CA ARG A 28 5.71 17.35 6.14
C ARG A 28 4.26 16.94 5.84
N TYR A 29 3.74 15.95 6.56
CA TYR A 29 2.42 15.38 6.32
C TYR A 29 1.34 15.89 7.27
N ARG A 30 1.69 16.77 8.21
CA ARG A 30 0.70 17.44 9.08
C ARG A 30 -0.33 18.21 8.26
N GLY A 31 -1.62 17.92 8.51
CA GLY A 31 -2.74 18.50 7.78
C GLY A 31 -3.02 17.88 6.39
N LYS A 32 -2.11 17.07 5.86
CA LYS A 32 -2.29 16.32 4.61
C LYS A 32 -2.81 14.92 4.86
N LEU A 33 -2.23 14.23 5.83
CA LEU A 33 -2.63 12.91 6.28
C LEU A 33 -3.34 13.00 7.64
N PRO A 34 -4.13 11.97 8.05
CA PRO A 34 -4.77 11.91 9.35
C PRO A 34 -3.78 12.06 10.50
N GLY A 35 -4.21 12.74 11.58
CA GLY A 35 -3.39 12.87 12.79
C GLY A 35 -3.04 11.52 13.40
N LYS A 36 -3.99 10.62 13.45
CA LYS A 36 -3.81 9.23 13.91
C LYS A 36 -2.73 8.47 13.14
N LEU A 37 -2.63 8.66 11.81
CA LEU A 37 -1.56 8.00 11.03
C LEU A 37 -0.18 8.50 11.45
N LEU A 38 -0.07 9.79 11.72
CA LEU A 38 1.17 10.38 12.19
C LEU A 38 1.52 9.90 13.62
N ASP A 39 0.51 9.69 14.47
CA ASP A 39 0.69 9.10 15.80
C ASP A 39 1.17 7.64 15.70
N TYR A 40 0.56 6.82 14.82
CA TYR A 40 1.02 5.43 14.57
C TYR A 40 2.45 5.39 14.02
N TRP A 41 2.83 6.31 13.13
CA TRP A 41 4.21 6.43 12.68
C TRP A 41 5.18 6.81 13.81
N GLY A 42 4.74 7.65 14.75
CA GLY A 42 5.53 8.02 15.92
C GLY A 42 5.76 6.85 16.89
N GLU A 43 4.79 5.95 17.00
CA GLU A 43 4.82 4.82 17.93
C GLU A 43 5.42 3.54 17.33
N TYR A 44 5.06 3.21 16.07
CA TYR A 44 5.42 1.95 15.39
C TYR A 44 6.38 2.14 14.21
N GLY A 45 6.71 3.38 13.85
CA GLY A 45 7.53 3.65 12.68
C GLY A 45 6.84 3.29 11.36
N TRP A 46 7.64 3.23 10.30
CA TRP A 46 7.27 2.56 9.05
C TRP A 46 7.72 1.10 9.16
N SER A 47 6.76 0.18 9.22
CA SER A 47 6.99 -1.19 9.66
C SER A 47 6.29 -2.23 8.80
N GLY A 48 6.81 -3.45 8.84
CA GLY A 48 6.15 -4.63 8.31
C GLY A 48 5.25 -5.31 9.35
N TYR A 49 4.18 -5.96 8.89
CA TYR A 49 3.23 -6.72 9.70
C TYR A 49 2.95 -8.05 9.00
N ALA A 50 2.43 -9.04 9.74
CA ALA A 50 2.17 -10.39 9.24
C ALA A 50 3.41 -10.98 8.53
N ASP A 51 4.56 -10.99 9.21
CA ASP A 51 5.85 -11.45 8.68
C ASP A 51 6.33 -10.69 7.41
N GLY A 52 5.82 -9.47 7.17
CA GLY A 52 6.14 -8.65 6.00
C GLY A 52 5.17 -8.81 4.84
N LEU A 53 3.98 -9.34 5.10
CA LEU A 53 2.87 -9.36 4.12
C LEU A 53 2.29 -7.97 3.87
N PHE A 54 2.21 -7.13 4.90
CA PHE A 54 1.72 -5.76 4.85
C PHE A 54 2.76 -4.81 5.42
N TRP A 55 2.87 -3.60 4.87
CA TRP A 55 3.85 -2.59 5.23
C TRP A 55 3.22 -1.19 5.29
N THR A 56 3.44 -0.46 6.38
CA THR A 56 3.33 0.99 6.36
C THR A 56 4.60 1.58 5.77
N VAL A 57 4.49 2.65 4.99
CA VAL A 57 5.61 3.16 4.19
C VAL A 57 5.79 4.68 4.34
N ASN A 58 6.97 5.18 3.98
CA ASN A 58 7.22 6.60 3.81
C ASN A 58 6.64 7.07 2.48
N PRO A 59 5.56 7.87 2.44
CA PRO A 59 4.96 8.28 1.17
C PRO A 59 5.91 9.04 0.26
N GLN A 60 6.90 9.75 0.81
CA GLN A 60 7.87 10.50 0.02
C GLN A 60 8.72 9.60 -0.88
N GLU A 61 9.03 8.38 -0.42
CA GLU A 61 9.77 7.39 -1.22
C GLU A 61 8.94 6.84 -2.38
N TYR A 62 7.60 6.92 -2.25
CA TYR A 62 6.65 6.43 -3.25
C TYR A 62 6.11 7.51 -4.19
N GLU A 63 6.55 8.78 -4.09
CA GLU A 63 6.18 9.84 -5.04
C GLU A 63 6.44 9.43 -6.51
N PRO A 64 7.59 8.80 -6.87
CA PRO A 64 7.82 8.32 -8.24
C PRO A 64 6.87 7.20 -8.67
N VAL A 65 6.38 6.39 -7.72
CA VAL A 65 5.39 5.33 -7.99
C VAL A 65 4.04 5.95 -8.30
N VAL A 66 3.58 6.92 -7.49
CA VAL A 66 2.34 7.67 -7.74
C VAL A 66 2.37 8.32 -9.13
N GLU A 67 3.48 9.00 -9.48
CA GLU A 67 3.64 9.62 -10.79
C GLU A 67 3.60 8.60 -11.93
N ALA A 68 4.29 7.46 -11.80
CA ALA A 68 4.35 6.44 -12.83
C ALA A 68 2.98 5.78 -13.10
N TRP A 69 2.15 5.62 -12.07
CA TRP A 69 0.88 4.92 -12.18
C TRP A 69 -0.31 5.84 -12.50
N ILE A 70 -0.42 6.96 -11.81
CA ILE A 70 -1.60 7.83 -11.90
C ILE A 70 -1.31 9.24 -12.41
N GLY A 71 -0.03 9.61 -12.60
CA GLY A 71 0.39 10.96 -12.99
C GLY A 71 -0.27 11.49 -14.28
N ASN A 72 -0.59 10.59 -15.23
CA ASN A 72 -1.27 10.93 -16.49
C ASN A 72 -2.73 10.43 -16.55
N THR A 73 -3.39 10.27 -15.42
CA THR A 73 -4.77 9.80 -15.32
C THR A 73 -5.68 10.85 -14.69
N SER A 74 -7.00 10.67 -14.83
CA SER A 74 -8.00 11.52 -14.17
C SER A 74 -7.94 11.46 -12.63
N MET A 75 -7.22 10.50 -12.05
CA MET A 75 -7.05 10.42 -10.60
C MET A 75 -6.27 11.62 -10.06
N MET A 76 -5.23 12.10 -10.78
CA MET A 76 -4.46 13.28 -10.36
C MET A 76 -5.26 14.59 -10.44
N GLU A 77 -6.33 14.62 -11.24
CA GLU A 77 -7.26 15.76 -11.27
C GLU A 77 -8.22 15.73 -10.08
N ARG A 78 -8.46 14.54 -9.53
CA ARG A 78 -9.39 14.32 -8.41
C ARG A 78 -8.81 14.74 -7.07
N ASP A 79 -7.54 14.37 -6.80
CA ASP A 79 -6.90 14.63 -5.50
C ASP A 79 -5.37 14.53 -5.57
N THR A 80 -4.70 14.92 -4.48
CA THR A 80 -3.29 14.63 -4.25
C THR A 80 -3.18 13.34 -3.43
N TYR A 81 -2.58 12.30 -4.01
CA TYR A 81 -2.50 10.98 -3.40
C TYR A 81 -1.14 10.67 -2.80
N HIS A 82 -1.16 9.96 -1.67
CA HIS A 82 0.01 9.47 -0.96
C HIS A 82 -0.11 7.97 -0.71
N VAL A 83 0.89 7.18 -1.08
CA VAL A 83 0.94 5.77 -0.68
C VAL A 83 1.22 5.71 0.81
N ILE A 84 0.28 5.22 1.61
CA ILE A 84 0.42 5.08 3.07
C ILE A 84 0.78 3.66 3.49
N ALA A 85 0.41 2.67 2.67
CA ALA A 85 0.71 1.27 2.93
C ALA A 85 0.82 0.47 1.62
N ARG A 86 1.41 -0.72 1.70
CA ARG A 86 1.49 -1.69 0.60
C ARG A 86 1.46 -3.13 1.09
N SER A 87 1.11 -4.06 0.20
CA SER A 87 1.33 -5.49 0.42
C SER A 87 2.75 -5.93 0.00
N ALA A 88 3.10 -7.16 0.35
CA ALA A 88 4.33 -7.82 -0.10
C ALA A 88 4.42 -7.96 -1.64
N PHE A 89 3.30 -7.93 -2.35
CA PHE A 89 3.17 -8.17 -3.79
C PHE A 89 2.85 -6.93 -4.62
N GLY A 90 2.77 -5.74 -3.99
CA GLY A 90 2.56 -4.49 -4.71
C GLY A 90 1.09 -4.09 -4.88
N LYS A 91 0.17 -4.56 -4.00
CA LYS A 91 -1.06 -3.82 -3.74
C LYS A 91 -0.67 -2.55 -2.97
N LEU A 92 -1.09 -1.40 -3.44
CA LEU A 92 -0.81 -0.09 -2.84
C LEU A 92 -2.10 0.52 -2.32
N TYR A 93 -2.03 1.09 -1.14
CA TYR A 93 -3.11 1.82 -0.50
C TYR A 93 -2.79 3.31 -0.53
N LEU A 94 -3.56 4.06 -1.28
CA LEU A 94 -3.35 5.49 -1.47
C LEU A 94 -4.37 6.29 -0.68
N TRP A 95 -3.87 7.27 0.06
CA TRP A 95 -4.66 8.26 0.77
C TRP A 95 -4.68 9.56 -0.04
N GLY A 96 -5.88 10.02 -0.39
CA GLY A 96 -6.11 11.34 -0.97
C GLY A 96 -6.23 12.42 0.12
N GLU A 97 -5.58 13.58 -0.07
CA GLU A 97 -5.62 14.68 0.91
C GLU A 97 -7.06 15.16 1.19
N SER A 98 -7.97 15.06 0.21
CA SER A 98 -9.38 15.45 0.32
C SER A 98 -10.34 14.26 0.32
N THR A 99 -9.94 13.13 -0.29
CA THR A 99 -10.80 11.96 -0.54
C THR A 99 -10.53 10.78 0.39
N GLY A 100 -9.53 10.86 1.27
CA GLY A 100 -9.26 9.83 2.28
C GLY A 100 -8.69 8.52 1.72
N ALA A 101 -9.03 7.38 2.32
CA ALA A 101 -8.64 6.03 1.89
C ALA A 101 -9.41 5.62 0.62
N SER A 102 -9.16 6.31 -0.48
CA SER A 102 -10.03 6.30 -1.66
C SER A 102 -9.45 5.68 -2.91
N LEU A 103 -8.26 5.07 -2.85
CA LEU A 103 -7.65 4.45 -4.03
C LEU A 103 -6.79 3.25 -3.66
N ASP A 104 -7.24 2.06 -4.05
CA ASP A 104 -6.45 0.84 -4.03
C ASP A 104 -5.89 0.57 -5.43
N LEU A 105 -4.56 0.41 -5.53
CA LEU A 105 -3.87 0.09 -6.77
C LEU A 105 -3.21 -1.28 -6.67
N PHE A 106 -3.53 -2.16 -7.62
CA PHE A 106 -2.97 -3.49 -7.72
C PHE A 106 -1.94 -3.55 -8.87
N ALA A 107 -0.67 -3.27 -8.53
CA ALA A 107 0.39 -3.14 -9.51
C ALA A 107 0.66 -4.40 -10.36
N PRO A 108 0.64 -5.64 -9.83
CA PRO A 108 0.83 -6.82 -10.66
C PRO A 108 -0.21 -6.97 -11.77
N GLY A 109 -1.46 -6.58 -11.53
CA GLY A 109 -2.56 -6.66 -12.50
C GLY A 109 -2.78 -5.38 -13.30
N SER A 110 -2.03 -4.31 -13.04
CA SER A 110 -2.15 -3.00 -13.69
C SER A 110 -3.55 -2.40 -13.61
N PHE A 111 -4.22 -2.53 -12.47
CA PHE A 111 -5.54 -1.90 -12.26
C PHE A 111 -5.63 -1.17 -10.92
N CYS A 112 -6.57 -0.25 -10.84
CA CYS A 112 -6.95 0.38 -9.59
C CYS A 112 -8.46 0.40 -9.39
N ILE A 113 -8.85 0.48 -8.12
CA ILE A 113 -10.25 0.57 -7.69
C ILE A 113 -10.39 1.88 -6.92
N PRO A 114 -10.96 2.92 -7.54
CA PRO A 114 -11.31 4.13 -6.82
C PRO A 114 -12.44 3.85 -5.84
N GLY A 115 -12.27 4.25 -4.58
CA GLY A 115 -13.37 4.32 -3.64
C GLY A 115 -14.34 5.46 -4.01
N ASP A 116 -15.60 5.31 -3.63
CA ASP A 116 -16.65 6.28 -3.96
C ASP A 116 -16.49 7.63 -3.23
N GLY A 117 -15.51 7.75 -2.33
CA GLY A 117 -15.26 8.96 -1.55
C GLY A 117 -16.43 9.33 -0.60
N ILE A 118 -17.40 8.43 -0.44
CA ILE A 118 -18.63 8.65 0.32
C ILE A 118 -18.38 8.61 1.84
N LEU A 119 -17.29 7.99 2.27
CA LEU A 119 -16.91 7.91 3.69
C LEU A 119 -16.17 9.15 4.20
N ILE A 120 -16.03 10.19 3.37
CA ILE A 120 -15.38 11.43 3.79
C ILE A 120 -16.37 12.22 4.67
N GLY A 121 -16.45 11.76 5.90
CA GLY A 121 -16.90 12.60 6.97
C GLY A 121 -15.81 13.61 7.38
N PRO A 122 -16.12 14.60 8.20
CA PRO A 122 -15.11 15.51 8.73
C PRO A 122 -14.07 14.82 9.62
N ASP A 123 -14.21 13.55 9.90
CA ASP A 123 -13.36 12.78 10.81
C ASP A 123 -12.44 11.81 10.01
N ARG A 124 -11.34 12.38 9.51
CA ARG A 124 -10.30 11.65 8.78
C ARG A 124 -9.59 10.59 9.66
N ASP A 125 -9.53 10.83 10.95
CA ASP A 125 -8.92 9.90 11.90
C ASP A 125 -9.79 8.66 12.09
N PHE A 126 -11.12 8.81 12.15
CA PHE A 126 -12.04 7.68 12.17
C PHE A 126 -11.98 6.85 10.87
N GLU A 127 -11.92 7.51 9.72
CA GLU A 127 -11.76 6.80 8.43
C GLU A 127 -10.47 5.97 8.39
N LEU A 128 -9.37 6.50 8.93
CA LEU A 128 -8.12 5.76 9.05
C LEU A 128 -8.25 4.55 9.98
N GLN A 129 -8.95 4.68 11.09
CA GLN A 129 -9.22 3.58 12.01
C GLN A 129 -10.01 2.47 11.29
N VAL A 130 -11.06 2.83 10.56
CA VAL A 130 -11.84 1.88 9.73
C VAL A 130 -10.92 1.20 8.69
N PHE A 131 -10.04 1.97 8.04
CA PHE A 131 -9.06 1.42 7.10
C PHE A 131 -8.19 0.33 7.76
N PHE A 132 -7.51 0.62 8.87
CA PHE A 132 -6.69 -0.39 9.55
C PHE A 132 -7.52 -1.54 10.10
N GLY A 133 -8.71 -1.26 10.64
CA GLY A 133 -9.67 -2.27 11.07
C GLY A 133 -10.10 -3.23 9.95
N GLY A 134 -10.15 -2.76 8.70
CA GLY A 134 -10.48 -3.55 7.51
C GLY A 134 -9.33 -4.40 6.95
N ILE A 135 -8.07 -4.06 7.23
CA ILE A 135 -6.93 -4.80 6.68
C ILE A 135 -6.91 -6.25 7.19
N SER A 136 -6.72 -7.19 6.28
CA SER A 136 -6.62 -8.62 6.57
C SER A 136 -5.46 -9.28 5.81
N PRO A 137 -4.90 -10.40 6.32
CA PRO A 137 -3.88 -11.14 5.61
C PRO A 137 -4.36 -11.64 4.25
N GLU A 138 -5.61 -12.12 4.16
CA GLU A 138 -6.18 -12.74 2.97
C GLU A 138 -6.24 -11.76 1.79
N GLU A 139 -6.60 -10.51 2.04
CA GLU A 139 -6.68 -9.46 1.01
C GLU A 139 -5.31 -8.98 0.52
N ASN A 140 -4.26 -9.26 1.27
CA ASN A 140 -2.90 -8.86 0.97
C ASN A 140 -2.05 -10.00 0.39
N ASP A 141 -2.52 -11.25 0.51
CA ASP A 141 -1.84 -12.43 -0.02
C ASP A 141 -2.29 -12.72 -1.46
N PHE A 142 -1.46 -12.31 -2.40
CA PHE A 142 -1.71 -12.53 -3.81
C PHE A 142 -1.63 -14.02 -4.17
N GLU A 143 -2.76 -14.60 -4.61
CA GLU A 143 -2.87 -16.01 -5.04
C GLU A 143 -2.35 -17.02 -3.99
N ALA A 144 -2.48 -16.70 -2.70
CA ALA A 144 -1.96 -17.52 -1.60
C ALA A 144 -0.46 -17.83 -1.71
N MET A 145 0.31 -16.92 -2.32
CA MET A 145 1.74 -17.12 -2.57
C MET A 145 2.65 -16.66 -1.45
N PHE A 146 2.15 -15.99 -0.40
CA PHE A 146 3.02 -15.38 0.60
C PHE A 146 3.83 -16.41 1.38
N VAL A 147 3.19 -17.44 1.94
CA VAL A 147 3.89 -18.48 2.70
C VAL A 147 4.90 -19.24 1.83
N PRO A 148 4.57 -19.66 0.59
CA PRO A 148 5.56 -20.23 -0.33
C PRO A 148 6.71 -19.28 -0.69
N ALA A 149 6.44 -17.99 -0.93
CA ALA A 149 7.45 -17.00 -1.23
C ALA A 149 8.40 -16.78 -0.05
N LEU A 150 7.84 -16.64 1.17
CA LEU A 150 8.62 -16.50 2.40
C LEU A 150 9.56 -17.69 2.62
N LYS A 151 9.07 -18.90 2.35
CA LYS A 151 9.87 -20.14 2.45
C LYS A 151 10.99 -20.20 1.42
N LYS A 152 10.71 -19.81 0.18
CA LYS A 152 11.64 -19.90 -0.95
C LYS A 152 12.68 -18.79 -0.97
N LEU A 153 12.25 -17.55 -0.67
CA LEU A 153 13.05 -16.34 -0.87
C LEU A 153 13.49 -15.68 0.44
N GLY A 154 12.89 -16.08 1.57
CA GLY A 154 13.14 -15.46 2.88
C GLY A 154 12.42 -14.13 3.06
N ARG A 155 12.52 -13.56 4.27
CA ARG A 155 11.85 -12.33 4.69
C ARG A 155 12.23 -11.14 3.81
N LEU A 156 11.27 -10.24 3.61
CA LEU A 156 11.46 -8.95 2.96
C LEU A 156 12.06 -7.95 3.93
N LYS A 157 12.84 -7.02 3.40
CA LYS A 157 13.21 -5.77 4.06
C LYS A 157 12.21 -4.67 3.68
N HIS A 158 12.27 -3.53 4.38
CA HIS A 158 11.37 -2.39 4.15
C HIS A 158 11.36 -1.89 2.69
N ASP A 159 12.47 -2.03 1.97
CA ASP A 159 12.64 -1.61 0.58
C ASP A 159 12.48 -2.74 -0.46
N GLU A 160 12.05 -3.93 -0.01
CA GLU A 160 11.89 -5.11 -0.86
C GLU A 160 10.41 -5.52 -1.00
N MET A 161 10.09 -6.17 -2.10
CA MET A 161 8.81 -6.85 -2.35
C MET A 161 9.05 -8.17 -3.10
N TYR A 162 8.04 -9.03 -3.14
CA TYR A 162 8.02 -10.18 -4.04
C TYR A 162 7.44 -9.75 -5.39
N GLY A 163 8.30 -9.65 -6.40
CA GLY A 163 7.92 -9.31 -7.77
C GLY A 163 7.91 -10.52 -8.67
N LEU A 164 6.96 -10.56 -9.61
CA LEU A 164 6.93 -11.54 -10.69
C LEU A 164 7.93 -11.15 -11.78
N VAL A 165 8.83 -12.08 -12.13
CA VAL A 165 9.83 -11.87 -13.20
C VAL A 165 9.82 -13.08 -14.11
N PRO A 166 9.31 -12.95 -15.35
CA PRO A 166 8.78 -11.72 -15.96
C PRO A 166 7.44 -11.26 -15.34
N ALA A 167 7.16 -9.95 -15.44
CA ALA A 167 5.91 -9.36 -14.99
C ALA A 167 4.70 -9.93 -15.76
N LEU A 168 3.50 -9.90 -15.15
CA LEU A 168 2.28 -10.37 -15.82
C LEU A 168 2.03 -9.66 -17.15
N ALA A 169 2.24 -8.33 -17.19
CA ALA A 169 2.12 -7.52 -18.41
C ALA A 169 3.08 -7.94 -19.53
N LEU A 170 4.15 -8.67 -19.21
CA LEU A 170 5.10 -9.23 -20.17
C LEU A 170 4.90 -10.74 -20.44
N GLY A 171 3.70 -11.27 -20.10
CA GLY A 171 3.37 -12.68 -20.27
C GLY A 171 3.87 -13.59 -19.16
N GLY A 172 4.26 -13.03 -18.02
CA GLY A 172 4.52 -13.79 -16.79
C GLY A 172 3.28 -14.52 -16.29
N SER A 173 3.46 -15.44 -15.37
CA SER A 173 2.38 -16.22 -14.76
C SER A 173 2.38 -16.00 -13.24
N PRO A 174 1.20 -15.97 -12.57
CA PRO A 174 1.10 -15.88 -11.13
C PRO A 174 1.52 -17.22 -10.48
N SER A 175 2.83 -17.42 -10.40
CA SER A 175 3.42 -18.64 -9.83
C SER A 175 4.64 -18.29 -9.00
N THR A 176 4.82 -19.02 -7.91
CA THR A 176 5.99 -18.87 -7.03
C THR A 176 7.32 -19.13 -7.75
N ASP A 177 7.30 -19.81 -8.89
CA ASP A 177 8.51 -20.06 -9.68
C ASP A 177 9.07 -18.78 -10.30
N TYR A 178 8.22 -17.81 -10.60
CA TYR A 178 8.59 -16.52 -11.16
C TYR A 178 8.80 -15.43 -10.09
N LEU A 179 8.55 -15.73 -8.80
CA LEU A 179 8.78 -14.75 -7.73
C LEU A 179 10.27 -14.56 -7.46
N GLN A 180 10.64 -13.30 -7.32
CA GLN A 180 11.97 -12.87 -6.88
C GLN A 180 11.80 -11.74 -5.83
N LYS A 181 12.80 -11.58 -4.95
CA LYS A 181 12.89 -10.35 -4.15
C LYS A 181 13.45 -9.25 -5.04
N VAL A 182 12.72 -8.16 -5.13
CA VAL A 182 13.05 -6.98 -5.93
C VAL A 182 12.97 -5.72 -5.08
N LYS A 183 13.59 -4.63 -5.52
CA LYS A 183 13.41 -3.34 -4.87
C LYS A 183 12.02 -2.80 -5.17
N ALA A 184 11.29 -2.46 -4.11
CA ALA A 184 9.86 -2.18 -4.21
C ALA A 184 9.58 -0.96 -5.09
N VAL A 185 10.19 0.18 -4.82
CA VAL A 185 9.93 1.42 -5.56
C VAL A 185 10.32 1.27 -7.03
N GLU A 186 11.54 0.78 -7.30
CA GLU A 186 12.05 0.61 -8.66
C GLU A 186 11.19 -0.36 -9.48
N HIS A 187 10.79 -1.47 -8.87
CA HIS A 187 9.94 -2.45 -9.54
C HIS A 187 8.53 -1.91 -9.80
N LEU A 188 7.94 -1.21 -8.84
CA LEU A 188 6.62 -0.59 -8.98
C LEU A 188 6.61 0.50 -10.06
N VAL A 189 7.67 1.33 -10.14
CA VAL A 189 7.82 2.31 -11.23
C VAL A 189 7.96 1.61 -12.58
N LEU A 190 8.74 0.53 -12.66
CA LEU A 190 8.86 -0.27 -13.88
C LEU A 190 7.50 -0.82 -14.32
N LEU A 191 6.74 -1.43 -13.40
CA LEU A 191 5.42 -1.99 -13.71
C LEU A 191 4.47 -0.92 -14.28
N GLY A 192 4.45 0.29 -13.71
CA GLY A 192 3.63 1.41 -14.19
C GLY A 192 3.99 1.88 -15.61
N GLN A 193 5.16 1.51 -16.12
CA GLN A 193 5.60 1.82 -17.49
C GLN A 193 5.30 0.70 -18.50
N LEU A 194 4.97 -0.52 -18.03
CA LEU A 194 4.78 -1.69 -18.88
C LEU A 194 3.38 -1.81 -19.47
N ALA A 195 2.37 -1.33 -18.75
CA ALA A 195 0.97 -1.42 -19.17
C ALA A 195 0.19 -0.20 -18.71
N PRO A 196 -0.84 0.23 -19.47
CA PRO A 196 -1.75 1.26 -19.01
C PRO A 196 -2.51 0.81 -17.77
N LEU A 197 -2.80 1.75 -16.88
CA LEU A 197 -3.61 1.49 -15.70
C LEU A 197 -5.09 1.34 -16.08
N ASP A 198 -5.69 0.21 -15.73
CA ASP A 198 -7.14 0.01 -15.86
C ASP A 198 -7.84 0.53 -14.60
N ILE A 199 -8.80 1.45 -14.77
CA ILE A 199 -9.57 2.05 -13.68
C ILE A 199 -10.90 1.31 -13.60
N ILE A 200 -11.01 0.42 -12.61
CA ILE A 200 -12.22 -0.39 -12.38
C ILE A 200 -13.20 0.41 -11.54
N THR A 201 -14.20 1.00 -12.20
CA THR A 201 -15.31 1.66 -11.49
C THR A 201 -16.43 0.66 -11.25
N SER A 202 -16.98 0.62 -10.02
CA SER A 202 -18.19 -0.17 -9.76
C SER A 202 -19.31 0.31 -10.69
N PRO A 203 -20.11 -0.58 -11.31
CA PRO A 203 -21.25 -0.16 -12.08
C PRO A 203 -22.18 0.65 -11.16
N SER A 204 -22.53 1.87 -11.61
CA SER A 204 -23.54 2.69 -10.92
C SER A 204 -24.86 1.92 -10.93
N PHE A 205 -25.33 1.56 -9.74
CA PHE A 205 -26.66 1.00 -9.55
C PHE A 205 -27.71 2.10 -9.48
#